data_1070c1a6f3f28a5de14bc9eeda8a5aa7
#
_entry.id   1070c1a6f3f28a5de14bc9eeda8a5aa7
#
_cell.length_a   1.000
_cell.length_b   1.000
_cell.length_c   1.000
_cell.angle_alpha   90.00
_cell.angle_beta   90.00
_cell.angle_gamma   90.00
#
_symmetry.space_group_name_H-M   'P 1'
#
loop_
_entity.id
_entity.type
_entity.pdbx_description
1 polymer ?
#
loop_
_entity_poly.entity_id
_entity_poly.type
_entity_poly.pdbx_seq_one_letter_code
_entity_poly.pdbx_strand_id
1 'polypeptide(L)'
;MATYKGISFPDTVAPLARHMPAVDDHREALAALSATWDTLGLLAHLSNLKADMREVRASFGELTGELLACLAEETLALARGPLGHQAQIAVDVLTRNLFERTADIGFLATDAAIVGACLDRDPARLAALREHLRTFAARYTVYRDIVLLGPDGRVLTRLVDGFAGWSSSSVIGRALGGQGGWVETYEATDFCGDALALTHARRVEHEGRAAGVLALVFDLEREATLIFERLAREDEVLAFVDADDRVVLSNDAARLPPGRRITARPDAAALRLGGVTHVVARRAAQAYQGYTGPGWAALALAPAELAFGDGAGDAGPVAFTGENVFSQRLRDVPVRAREIQRRLDRMVWNGRLHQASESSAFSRSLLEEIAATGRRTKDRFERASSQLLATVAAGLQAEARLLAELSVDILARCLYERANDIRWWAADAALATLDAGTVRATLARLNGLYTVYANLLVFDTQGRVLAASRDAGVEGRTLANPWVAECLA
;
A
#
# COMPACT_ATOMS: atom_id res chain seq x y z
N MET A 1 -27.63 5.71 -2.63
CA MET A 1 -28.02 4.30 -2.38
C MET A 1 -28.56 3.70 -3.65
N ALA A 2 -28.08 2.51 -4.03
CA ALA A 2 -28.57 1.78 -5.20
C ALA A 2 -29.19 0.44 -4.76
N THR A 3 -30.19 -0.02 -5.50
CA THR A 3 -30.97 -1.21 -5.12
C THR A 3 -30.49 -2.43 -5.94
N TYR A 4 -30.18 -3.53 -5.25
CA TYR A 4 -29.90 -4.82 -5.84
C TYR A 4 -30.84 -5.90 -5.28
N LYS A 5 -31.60 -6.59 -6.14
CA LYS A 5 -32.59 -7.62 -5.77
C LYS A 5 -33.51 -7.18 -4.61
N GLY A 6 -34.00 -5.92 -4.64
CA GLY A 6 -34.94 -5.37 -3.66
C GLY A 6 -34.32 -4.83 -2.35
N ILE A 7 -32.99 -4.89 -2.20
CA ILE A 7 -32.29 -4.37 -1.02
C ILE A 7 -31.47 -3.15 -1.41
N SER A 8 -31.51 -2.12 -0.57
CA SER A 8 -30.74 -0.89 -0.77
C SER A 8 -29.35 -1.02 -0.16
N PHE A 9 -28.31 -0.84 -1.00
CA PHE A 9 -26.91 -0.83 -0.59
C PHE A 9 -26.30 0.57 -0.74
N PRO A 10 -25.25 0.90 0.02
CA PRO A 10 -24.45 2.08 -0.22
C PRO A 10 -23.87 2.09 -1.66
N ASP A 11 -23.67 3.28 -2.22
CA ASP A 11 -23.18 3.42 -3.61
C ASP A 11 -21.80 2.79 -3.86
N THR A 12 -20.99 2.67 -2.81
CA THR A 12 -19.68 1.99 -2.86
C THR A 12 -19.80 0.47 -2.97
N VAL A 13 -20.84 -0.11 -2.40
CA VAL A 13 -21.08 -1.57 -2.32
C VAL A 13 -21.91 -2.05 -3.51
N ALA A 14 -22.92 -1.27 -3.91
CA ALA A 14 -23.92 -1.69 -4.89
C ALA A 14 -23.35 -2.27 -6.20
N PRO A 15 -22.28 -1.75 -6.80
CA PRO A 15 -21.66 -2.34 -8.00
C PRO A 15 -21.07 -3.74 -7.77
N LEU A 16 -20.73 -4.06 -6.52
CA LEU A 16 -20.04 -5.28 -6.10
C LEU A 16 -20.96 -6.31 -5.47
N ALA A 17 -22.16 -5.92 -5.01
CA ALA A 17 -23.09 -6.78 -4.27
C ALA A 17 -23.43 -8.10 -5.01
N ARG A 18 -23.50 -8.06 -6.35
CA ARG A 18 -23.75 -9.24 -7.18
C ARG A 18 -22.61 -10.27 -7.18
N HIS A 19 -21.41 -9.88 -6.74
CA HIS A 19 -20.23 -10.72 -6.67
C HIS A 19 -19.96 -11.22 -5.25
N MET A 20 -20.89 -11.01 -4.30
CA MET A 20 -20.78 -11.43 -2.90
C MET A 20 -21.67 -12.63 -2.59
N PRO A 21 -21.21 -13.88 -2.80
CA PRO A 21 -22.04 -15.09 -2.63
C PRO A 21 -22.61 -15.17 -1.22
N ALA A 22 -21.82 -14.94 -0.18
CA ALA A 22 -22.25 -15.01 1.20
C ALA A 22 -23.41 -14.05 1.52
N VAL A 23 -23.41 -12.84 0.94
CA VAL A 23 -24.50 -11.88 1.10
C VAL A 23 -25.76 -12.36 0.37
N ASP A 24 -25.61 -12.96 -0.81
CA ASP A 24 -26.73 -13.49 -1.60
C ASP A 24 -27.38 -14.70 -0.92
N ASP A 25 -26.61 -15.62 -0.35
CA ASP A 25 -27.09 -16.76 0.43
C ASP A 25 -27.89 -16.34 1.66
N HIS A 26 -27.39 -15.35 2.40
CA HIS A 26 -28.14 -14.80 3.54
C HIS A 26 -29.44 -14.10 3.09
N ARG A 27 -29.38 -13.37 1.98
CA ARG A 27 -30.56 -12.72 1.39
C ARG A 27 -31.63 -13.74 1.02
N GLU A 28 -31.26 -14.82 0.34
CA GLU A 28 -32.21 -15.87 -0.07
C GLU A 28 -32.86 -16.55 1.12
N ALA A 29 -32.05 -16.92 2.13
CA ALA A 29 -32.55 -17.53 3.34
C ALA A 29 -33.51 -16.60 4.12
N LEU A 30 -33.21 -15.30 4.20
CA LEU A 30 -34.07 -14.32 4.88
C LEU A 30 -35.32 -13.99 4.06
N ALA A 31 -35.23 -13.99 2.73
CA ALA A 31 -36.40 -13.85 1.84
C ALA A 31 -37.39 -15.02 1.99
N ALA A 32 -36.90 -16.26 2.10
CA ALA A 32 -37.75 -17.43 2.37
C ALA A 32 -38.49 -17.31 3.73
N LEU A 33 -37.79 -16.80 4.77
CA LEU A 33 -38.42 -16.52 6.07
C LEU A 33 -39.44 -15.39 5.97
N SER A 34 -39.17 -14.34 5.18
CA SER A 34 -40.14 -13.25 4.95
C SER A 34 -41.41 -13.77 4.28
N ALA A 35 -41.32 -14.65 3.28
CA ALA A 35 -42.48 -15.27 2.64
C ALA A 35 -43.31 -16.10 3.64
N THR A 36 -42.63 -16.79 4.57
CA THR A 36 -43.31 -17.53 5.66
C THR A 36 -44.06 -16.56 6.59
N TRP A 37 -43.46 -15.42 6.94
CA TRP A 37 -44.12 -14.36 7.71
C TRP A 37 -45.34 -13.78 7.00
N ASP A 38 -45.29 -13.61 5.68
CA ASP A 38 -46.42 -13.15 4.89
C ASP A 38 -47.59 -14.12 4.97
N THR A 39 -47.30 -15.41 4.81
CA THR A 39 -48.31 -16.47 4.91
C THR A 39 -48.93 -16.54 6.32
N LEU A 40 -48.09 -16.51 7.36
CA LEU A 40 -48.56 -16.55 8.76
C LEU A 40 -49.40 -15.29 9.11
N GLY A 41 -49.01 -14.12 8.60
CA GLY A 41 -49.76 -12.88 8.77
C GLY A 41 -51.15 -12.95 8.13
N LEU A 42 -51.25 -13.52 6.93
CA LEU A 42 -52.53 -13.74 6.25
C LEU A 42 -53.42 -14.73 7.03
N LEU A 43 -52.86 -15.86 7.47
CA LEU A 43 -53.58 -16.87 8.24
C LEU A 43 -54.04 -16.31 9.60
N ALA A 44 -53.25 -15.51 10.28
CA ALA A 44 -53.61 -14.85 11.53
C ALA A 44 -54.77 -13.87 11.32
N HIS A 45 -54.77 -13.14 10.22
CA HIS A 45 -55.87 -12.23 9.88
C HIS A 45 -57.17 -13.00 9.57
N LEU A 46 -57.11 -14.08 8.80
CA LEU A 46 -58.26 -14.92 8.46
C LEU A 46 -58.82 -15.66 9.68
N SER A 47 -58.00 -15.92 10.68
CA SER A 47 -58.40 -16.62 11.92
C SER A 47 -58.89 -15.68 13.00
N ASN A 48 -59.10 -14.39 12.69
CA ASN A 48 -59.51 -13.33 13.64
C ASN A 48 -58.61 -13.26 14.90
N LEU A 49 -57.36 -13.69 14.77
CA LEU A 49 -56.36 -13.56 15.82
C LEU A 49 -56.01 -12.08 16.00
N LYS A 50 -56.27 -11.53 17.20
CA LYS A 50 -55.91 -10.14 17.55
C LYS A 50 -54.39 -9.94 17.69
N ALA A 51 -53.61 -10.55 16.85
CA ALA A 51 -52.16 -10.42 16.82
C ALA A 51 -51.77 -9.47 15.69
N ASP A 52 -51.26 -8.29 15.98
CA ASP A 52 -50.79 -7.37 14.96
C ASP A 52 -49.40 -7.82 14.46
N MET A 53 -49.43 -8.75 13.48
CA MET A 53 -48.25 -9.27 12.83
C MET A 53 -47.52 -8.25 11.94
N ARG A 54 -48.15 -7.11 11.62
CA ARG A 54 -47.63 -6.10 10.69
C ARG A 54 -46.39 -5.42 11.25
N GLU A 55 -46.43 -5.04 12.56
CA GLU A 55 -45.27 -4.42 13.21
C GLU A 55 -44.09 -5.36 13.30
N VAL A 56 -44.29 -6.63 13.67
CA VAL A 56 -43.25 -7.65 13.76
C VAL A 56 -42.61 -7.89 12.38
N ARG A 57 -43.45 -8.03 11.36
CA ARG A 57 -42.98 -8.20 9.96
C ARG A 57 -42.16 -7.01 9.46
N ALA A 58 -42.66 -5.80 9.72
CA ALA A 58 -41.92 -4.57 9.32
C ALA A 58 -40.57 -4.49 10.03
N SER A 59 -40.53 -4.79 11.33
CA SER A 59 -39.28 -4.80 12.10
C SER A 59 -38.26 -5.87 11.60
N PHE A 60 -38.71 -7.06 11.23
CA PHE A 60 -37.84 -8.07 10.63
C PHE A 60 -37.38 -7.67 9.23
N GLY A 61 -38.23 -7.03 8.43
CA GLY A 61 -37.84 -6.54 7.10
C GLY A 61 -36.77 -5.46 7.18
N GLU A 62 -36.95 -4.49 8.10
CA GLU A 62 -35.97 -3.44 8.37
C GLU A 62 -34.63 -4.04 8.84
N LEU A 63 -34.68 -4.94 9.84
CA LEU A 63 -33.49 -5.58 10.37
C LEU A 63 -32.79 -6.45 9.33
N THR A 64 -33.53 -7.09 8.42
CA THR A 64 -32.97 -7.82 7.28
C THR A 64 -32.19 -6.91 6.35
N GLY A 65 -32.75 -5.76 5.98
CA GLY A 65 -32.07 -4.77 5.15
C GLY A 65 -30.78 -4.25 5.80
N GLU A 66 -30.85 -3.92 7.10
CA GLU A 66 -29.67 -3.49 7.85
C GLU A 66 -28.57 -4.56 7.93
N LEU A 67 -28.94 -5.81 8.25
CA LEU A 67 -27.99 -6.91 8.31
C LEU A 67 -27.28 -7.11 6.97
N LEU A 68 -28.03 -7.17 5.87
CA LEU A 68 -27.46 -7.41 4.55
C LEU A 68 -26.57 -6.23 4.08
N ALA A 69 -26.94 -5.00 4.42
CA ALA A 69 -26.10 -3.84 4.15
C ALA A 69 -24.80 -3.90 4.97
N CYS A 70 -24.86 -4.21 6.26
CA CYS A 70 -23.67 -4.37 7.10
C CYS A 70 -22.80 -5.53 6.62
N LEU A 71 -23.38 -6.68 6.28
CA LEU A 71 -22.64 -7.82 5.74
C LEU A 71 -21.85 -7.43 4.48
N ALA A 72 -22.48 -6.71 3.56
CA ALA A 72 -21.86 -6.30 2.33
C ALA A 72 -20.77 -5.24 2.53
N GLU A 73 -20.96 -4.28 3.44
CA GLU A 73 -19.97 -3.27 3.82
C GLU A 73 -18.73 -3.93 4.45
N GLU A 74 -18.92 -4.84 5.41
CA GLU A 74 -17.82 -5.55 6.07
C GLU A 74 -17.09 -6.50 5.11
N THR A 75 -17.83 -7.23 4.25
CA THR A 75 -17.23 -8.08 3.21
C THR A 75 -16.37 -7.26 2.25
N LEU A 76 -16.84 -6.08 1.85
CA LEU A 76 -16.05 -5.15 1.04
C LEU A 76 -14.82 -4.64 1.78
N ALA A 77 -14.96 -4.27 3.06
CA ALA A 77 -13.84 -3.80 3.87
C ALA A 77 -12.74 -4.86 4.00
N LEU A 78 -13.14 -6.13 4.23
CA LEU A 78 -12.23 -7.27 4.28
C LEU A 78 -11.49 -7.52 2.97
N ALA A 79 -12.17 -7.40 1.84
CA ALA A 79 -11.55 -7.56 0.52
C ALA A 79 -10.63 -6.37 0.18
N ARG A 80 -10.98 -5.15 0.59
CA ARG A 80 -10.23 -3.92 0.31
C ARG A 80 -9.03 -3.69 1.23
N GLY A 81 -9.09 -4.17 2.47
CA GLY A 81 -8.03 -3.99 3.47
C GLY A 81 -6.66 -4.43 2.96
N PRO A 82 -6.47 -5.71 2.61
CA PRO A 82 -5.21 -6.23 2.07
C PRO A 82 -4.73 -5.47 0.83
N LEU A 83 -5.62 -5.18 -0.13
CA LEU A 83 -5.29 -4.38 -1.32
C LEU A 83 -4.81 -2.97 -0.95
N GLY A 84 -5.45 -2.36 0.07
CA GLY A 84 -5.03 -1.06 0.58
C GLY A 84 -3.63 -1.09 1.17
N HIS A 85 -3.28 -2.14 1.90
CA HIS A 85 -1.94 -2.31 2.48
C HIS A 85 -0.90 -2.59 1.40
N GLN A 86 -1.19 -3.46 0.43
CA GLN A 86 -0.31 -3.70 -0.72
C GLN A 86 -0.02 -2.39 -1.48
N ALA A 87 -1.04 -1.60 -1.79
CA ALA A 87 -0.89 -0.32 -2.46
C ALA A 87 -0.05 0.67 -1.62
N GLN A 88 -0.30 0.76 -0.29
CA GLN A 88 0.46 1.65 0.58
C GLN A 88 1.93 1.25 0.62
N ILE A 89 2.21 -0.03 0.84
CA ILE A 89 3.58 -0.54 0.90
C ILE A 89 4.29 -0.31 -0.44
N ALA A 90 3.63 -0.58 -1.56
CA ALA A 90 4.21 -0.39 -2.89
C ALA A 90 4.70 1.05 -3.09
N VAL A 91 3.83 2.04 -2.81
CA VAL A 91 4.19 3.44 -3.01
C VAL A 91 5.18 3.96 -1.97
N ASP A 92 5.11 3.49 -0.73
CA ASP A 92 6.04 3.92 0.34
C ASP A 92 7.45 3.35 0.13
N VAL A 93 7.56 2.08 -0.32
CA VAL A 93 8.85 1.48 -0.71
C VAL A 93 9.47 2.24 -1.87
N LEU A 94 8.69 2.56 -2.90
CA LEU A 94 9.19 3.36 -4.02
C LEU A 94 9.63 4.75 -3.56
N THR A 95 8.82 5.45 -2.77
CA THR A 95 9.12 6.80 -2.26
C THR A 95 10.40 6.79 -1.43
N ARG A 96 10.59 5.80 -0.58
CA ARG A 96 11.82 5.63 0.19
C ARG A 96 13.03 5.37 -0.68
N ASN A 97 12.92 4.47 -1.68
CA ASN A 97 13.99 4.21 -2.63
C ASN A 97 14.42 5.49 -3.36
N LEU A 98 13.45 6.30 -3.78
CA LEU A 98 13.73 7.58 -4.45
C LEU A 98 14.38 8.59 -3.50
N PHE A 99 13.96 8.65 -2.22
CA PHE A 99 14.60 9.49 -1.23
C PHE A 99 16.09 9.16 -1.07
N GLU A 100 16.47 7.89 -1.02
CA GLU A 100 17.86 7.48 -0.92
C GLU A 100 18.69 7.94 -2.14
N ARG A 101 18.07 7.99 -3.32
CA ARG A 101 18.73 8.53 -4.54
C ARG A 101 19.03 10.02 -4.45
N THR A 102 18.30 10.76 -3.60
CA THR A 102 18.62 12.17 -3.34
C THR A 102 19.96 12.34 -2.60
N ALA A 103 20.29 11.38 -1.73
CA ALA A 103 21.60 11.35 -1.08
C ALA A 103 22.72 10.95 -2.07
N ASP A 104 22.47 9.97 -2.95
CA ASP A 104 23.44 9.54 -3.95
C ASP A 104 23.82 10.67 -4.91
N ILE A 105 22.84 11.40 -5.45
CA ILE A 105 23.14 12.54 -6.33
C ILE A 105 23.83 13.68 -5.56
N GLY A 106 23.51 13.85 -4.27
CA GLY A 106 24.18 14.77 -3.39
C GLY A 106 25.66 14.45 -3.22
N PHE A 107 25.98 13.17 -3.01
CA PHE A 107 27.33 12.66 -2.85
C PHE A 107 28.10 12.73 -4.16
N LEU A 108 27.58 12.13 -5.23
CA LEU A 108 28.27 12.08 -6.53
C LEU A 108 28.54 13.46 -7.12
N ALA A 109 27.64 14.43 -6.99
CA ALA A 109 27.85 15.77 -7.49
C ALA A 109 29.03 16.52 -6.82
N THR A 110 29.54 15.97 -5.69
CA THR A 110 30.72 16.50 -4.98
C THR A 110 31.95 15.59 -5.09
N ASP A 111 31.85 14.51 -5.85
CA ASP A 111 32.96 13.58 -6.10
C ASP A 111 34.07 14.29 -6.90
N ALA A 112 35.33 14.18 -6.42
CA ALA A 112 36.49 14.84 -7.03
C ALA A 112 36.76 14.39 -8.48
N ALA A 113 36.46 13.13 -8.82
CA ALA A 113 36.62 12.63 -10.19
C ALA A 113 35.57 13.25 -11.12
N ILE A 114 34.33 13.45 -10.66
CA ILE A 114 33.25 14.08 -11.42
C ILE A 114 33.55 15.58 -11.61
N VAL A 115 33.90 16.29 -10.52
CA VAL A 115 34.27 17.71 -10.60
C VAL A 115 35.47 17.91 -11.53
N GLY A 116 36.52 17.08 -11.37
CA GLY A 116 37.71 17.13 -12.23
C GLY A 116 37.39 16.92 -13.70
N ALA A 117 36.50 15.98 -14.04
CA ALA A 117 36.07 15.71 -15.40
C ALA A 117 35.21 16.84 -16.03
N CYS A 118 34.50 17.62 -15.22
CA CYS A 118 33.81 18.81 -15.69
C CYS A 118 34.77 19.93 -16.10
N LEU A 119 35.91 20.06 -15.37
CA LEU A 119 36.90 21.13 -15.57
C LEU A 119 37.89 20.76 -16.69
N ASP A 120 38.38 19.53 -16.65
CA ASP A 120 39.34 19.00 -17.65
C ASP A 120 38.64 17.88 -18.41
N ARG A 121 38.20 18.22 -19.63
CA ARG A 121 37.42 17.34 -20.51
C ARG A 121 38.33 16.41 -21.32
N ASP A 122 39.47 16.00 -20.76
CA ASP A 122 40.40 15.07 -21.39
C ASP A 122 39.69 13.70 -21.62
N PRO A 123 39.79 13.12 -22.83
CA PRO A 123 39.15 11.86 -23.17
C PRO A 123 39.55 10.69 -22.25
N ALA A 124 40.80 10.62 -21.79
CA ALA A 124 41.28 9.57 -20.91
C ALA A 124 40.64 9.70 -19.52
N ARG A 125 40.51 10.93 -19.01
CA ARG A 125 39.82 11.21 -17.74
C ARG A 125 38.34 10.89 -17.81
N LEU A 126 37.67 11.24 -18.91
CA LEU A 126 36.26 10.92 -19.12
C LEU A 126 36.02 9.40 -19.21
N ALA A 127 36.94 8.67 -19.84
CA ALA A 127 36.89 7.19 -19.90
C ALA A 127 37.08 6.56 -18.51
N ALA A 128 38.06 7.04 -17.74
CA ALA A 128 38.28 6.61 -16.35
C ALA A 128 37.08 6.90 -15.46
N LEU A 129 36.46 8.10 -15.58
CA LEU A 129 35.25 8.44 -14.87
C LEU A 129 34.08 7.51 -15.25
N ARG A 130 33.93 7.18 -16.53
CA ARG A 130 32.90 6.23 -16.98
C ARG A 130 33.00 4.89 -16.26
N GLU A 131 34.23 4.37 -16.09
CA GLU A 131 34.46 3.11 -15.39
C GLU A 131 34.20 3.21 -13.89
N HIS A 132 34.56 4.34 -13.29
CA HIS A 132 34.21 4.66 -11.90
C HIS A 132 32.68 4.66 -11.68
N LEU A 133 31.92 5.36 -12.55
CA LEU A 133 30.46 5.39 -12.51
C LEU A 133 29.82 4.02 -12.78
N ARG A 134 30.42 3.18 -13.64
CA ARG A 134 29.97 1.80 -13.84
C ARG A 134 30.12 0.97 -12.57
N THR A 135 31.23 1.11 -11.89
CA THR A 135 31.48 0.43 -10.61
C THR A 135 30.45 0.85 -9.55
N PHE A 136 30.10 2.14 -9.53
CA PHE A 136 29.04 2.65 -8.67
C PHE A 136 27.68 2.04 -9.03
N ALA A 137 27.26 2.14 -10.29
CA ALA A 137 25.97 1.64 -10.76
C ALA A 137 25.81 0.12 -10.59
N ALA A 138 26.91 -0.64 -10.71
CA ALA A 138 26.87 -2.09 -10.50
C ALA A 138 26.56 -2.49 -9.05
N ARG A 139 26.86 -1.63 -8.07
CA ARG A 139 26.53 -1.84 -6.64
C ARG A 139 25.10 -1.43 -6.30
N TYR A 140 24.64 -0.38 -6.94
CA TYR A 140 23.30 0.19 -6.76
C TYR A 140 22.49 -0.06 -8.03
N THR A 141 21.97 -1.25 -8.23
CA THR A 141 21.29 -1.73 -9.45
C THR A 141 20.02 -0.96 -9.84
N VAL A 142 19.82 0.22 -9.27
CA VAL A 142 18.64 1.09 -9.42
C VAL A 142 18.81 2.15 -10.53
N TYR A 143 19.99 2.26 -11.14
CA TYR A 143 20.24 3.26 -12.18
C TYR A 143 20.23 2.64 -13.56
N ARG A 144 19.37 3.15 -14.43
CA ARG A 144 19.38 2.85 -15.87
C ARG A 144 20.55 3.52 -16.55
N ASP A 145 20.85 4.78 -16.17
CA ASP A 145 21.97 5.54 -16.70
C ASP A 145 22.43 6.60 -15.68
N ILE A 146 23.69 7.02 -15.80
CA ILE A 146 24.26 8.18 -15.12
C ILE A 146 24.90 9.04 -16.20
N VAL A 147 24.44 10.28 -16.35
CA VAL A 147 24.86 11.19 -17.42
C VAL A 147 25.51 12.42 -16.78
N LEU A 148 26.74 12.72 -17.18
CA LEU A 148 27.44 13.95 -16.85
C LEU A 148 27.37 14.89 -18.06
N LEU A 149 26.85 16.08 -17.83
CA LEU A 149 26.71 17.11 -18.85
C LEU A 149 27.53 18.35 -18.47
N GLY A 150 28.08 19.04 -19.47
CA GLY A 150 28.62 20.37 -19.31
C GLY A 150 27.52 21.39 -19.05
N PRO A 151 27.85 22.62 -18.55
CA PRO A 151 26.88 23.69 -18.33
C PRO A 151 26.25 24.19 -19.65
N ASP A 152 26.88 23.87 -20.78
CA ASP A 152 26.42 24.12 -22.15
C ASP A 152 25.46 23.00 -22.67
N GLY A 153 25.14 21.99 -21.87
CA GLY A 153 24.32 20.85 -22.24
C GLY A 153 25.02 19.76 -23.02
N ARG A 154 26.33 19.87 -23.26
CA ARG A 154 27.12 18.83 -23.92
C ARG A 154 27.24 17.61 -23.02
N VAL A 155 26.93 16.41 -23.52
CA VAL A 155 27.21 15.16 -22.81
C VAL A 155 28.71 14.92 -22.75
N LEU A 156 29.28 14.91 -21.54
CA LEU A 156 30.69 14.66 -21.28
C LEU A 156 30.99 13.17 -21.18
N THR A 157 30.19 12.45 -20.38
CA THR A 157 30.24 10.99 -20.26
C THR A 157 28.92 10.43 -19.80
N ARG A 158 28.67 9.14 -20.05
CA ARG A 158 27.48 8.41 -19.61
C ARG A 158 27.76 6.90 -19.53
N LEU A 159 26.90 6.14 -18.81
CA LEU A 159 27.06 4.69 -18.66
C LEU A 159 26.64 3.95 -19.93
N VAL A 160 25.47 4.26 -20.47
CA VAL A 160 24.89 3.58 -21.63
C VAL A 160 25.44 4.20 -22.91
N ASP A 161 25.79 3.38 -23.89
CA ASP A 161 26.16 3.87 -25.23
C ASP A 161 24.93 4.43 -25.96
N GLY A 162 25.13 5.46 -26.76
CA GLY A 162 24.05 6.08 -27.52
C GLY A 162 24.25 7.58 -27.71
N PHE A 163 23.32 8.40 -27.23
CA PHE A 163 23.33 9.85 -27.42
C PHE A 163 24.65 10.49 -26.97
N ALA A 164 25.35 11.07 -27.89
CA ALA A 164 26.61 11.77 -27.70
C ALA A 164 26.57 13.12 -28.41
N GLY A 165 25.95 14.11 -27.76
CA GLY A 165 25.74 15.44 -28.36
C GLY A 165 25.41 16.47 -27.32
N TRP A 166 24.65 17.46 -27.71
CA TRP A 166 24.12 18.49 -26.82
C TRP A 166 22.67 18.16 -26.51
N SER A 167 22.37 18.06 -25.23
CA SER A 167 21.00 17.93 -24.74
C SER A 167 20.35 19.31 -24.62
N SER A 168 19.12 19.41 -25.09
CA SER A 168 18.24 20.58 -24.95
C SER A 168 17.22 20.44 -23.79
N SER A 169 17.36 19.38 -23.00
CA SER A 169 16.42 19.08 -21.93
C SER A 169 16.29 20.21 -20.89
N SER A 170 15.05 20.53 -20.54
CA SER A 170 14.71 21.54 -19.50
C SER A 170 15.31 21.24 -18.13
N VAL A 171 15.59 19.95 -17.86
CA VAL A 171 16.23 19.46 -16.61
C VAL A 171 17.55 20.17 -16.36
N ILE A 172 18.36 20.40 -17.42
CA ILE A 172 19.67 21.04 -17.31
C ILE A 172 19.52 22.47 -16.79
N GLY A 173 18.65 23.26 -17.41
CA GLY A 173 18.38 24.64 -16.99
C GLY A 173 17.87 24.74 -15.56
N ARG A 174 16.97 23.82 -15.17
CA ARG A 174 16.46 23.75 -13.80
C ARG A 174 17.54 23.38 -12.79
N ALA A 175 18.40 22.41 -13.12
CA ALA A 175 19.51 22.01 -12.25
C ALA A 175 20.56 23.11 -12.09
N LEU A 176 20.90 23.82 -13.17
CA LEU A 176 21.84 24.97 -13.13
C LEU A 176 21.30 26.16 -12.35
N GLY A 177 19.98 26.46 -12.46
CA GLY A 177 19.31 27.57 -11.77
C GLY A 177 18.99 27.28 -10.30
N GLY A 178 19.00 26.02 -9.87
CA GLY A 178 18.72 25.62 -8.49
C GLY A 178 19.86 26.02 -7.54
N GLN A 179 19.54 26.74 -6.45
CA GLN A 179 20.51 27.03 -5.40
C GLN A 179 20.70 25.83 -4.47
N GLY A 180 21.72 25.00 -4.75
CA GLY A 180 22.20 23.95 -3.84
C GLY A 180 21.31 22.70 -3.70
N GLY A 181 20.16 22.65 -4.39
CA GLY A 181 19.22 21.54 -4.39
C GLY A 181 19.44 20.58 -5.57
N TRP A 182 18.65 19.54 -5.61
CA TRP A 182 18.48 18.63 -6.75
C TRP A 182 17.10 18.84 -7.39
N VAL A 183 16.99 18.46 -8.65
CA VAL A 183 15.74 18.51 -9.42
C VAL A 183 15.30 17.10 -9.70
N GLU A 184 14.05 16.77 -9.37
CA GLU A 184 13.38 15.54 -9.76
C GLU A 184 12.40 15.81 -10.88
N THR A 185 12.36 14.91 -11.85
CA THR A 185 11.42 15.00 -12.95
C THR A 185 11.07 13.65 -13.52
N TYR A 186 9.83 13.50 -13.98
CA TYR A 186 9.36 12.37 -14.76
C TYR A 186 8.88 12.87 -16.11
N GLU A 187 9.81 13.00 -17.05
CA GLU A 187 9.55 13.52 -18.39
C GLU A 187 10.41 12.83 -19.45
N ALA A 188 10.04 13.01 -20.70
CA ALA A 188 10.85 12.58 -21.83
C ALA A 188 12.06 13.51 -21.96
N THR A 189 13.24 12.93 -22.12
CA THR A 189 14.50 13.65 -22.34
C THR A 189 15.23 13.07 -23.53
N ASP A 190 15.91 13.94 -24.28
CA ASP A 190 16.70 13.56 -25.46
C ASP A 190 17.83 12.56 -25.11
N PHE A 191 18.49 12.71 -23.95
CA PHE A 191 19.47 11.76 -23.47
C PHE A 191 18.87 10.42 -22.99
N CYS A 192 17.55 10.33 -22.82
CA CYS A 192 16.82 9.08 -22.56
C CYS A 192 16.13 8.53 -23.82
N GLY A 193 16.45 9.05 -25.03
CA GLY A 193 15.84 8.64 -26.29
C GLY A 193 14.39 9.05 -26.40
N ASP A 194 14.03 10.20 -25.86
CA ASP A 194 12.67 10.76 -25.80
C ASP A 194 11.64 9.86 -25.07
N ALA A 195 12.13 8.89 -24.30
CA ALA A 195 11.30 8.08 -23.42
C ALA A 195 11.06 8.80 -22.09
N LEU A 196 9.86 8.58 -21.50
CA LEU A 196 9.59 9.00 -20.13
C LEU A 196 10.56 8.31 -19.18
N ALA A 197 11.25 9.10 -18.35
CA ALA A 197 12.18 8.59 -17.36
C ALA A 197 12.14 9.44 -16.09
N LEU A 198 12.26 8.77 -14.95
CA LEU A 198 12.46 9.45 -13.68
C LEU A 198 13.94 9.81 -13.56
N THR A 199 14.22 11.11 -13.45
CA THR A 199 15.57 11.64 -13.43
C THR A 199 15.77 12.53 -12.22
N HIS A 200 16.84 12.29 -11.45
CA HIS A 200 17.37 13.23 -10.48
C HIS A 200 18.54 13.94 -11.07
N ALA A 201 18.52 15.26 -11.10
CA ALA A 201 19.62 16.08 -11.65
C ALA A 201 20.11 17.10 -10.62
N ARG A 202 21.43 17.31 -10.58
CA ARG A 202 22.06 18.27 -9.69
C ARG A 202 23.21 18.98 -10.37
N ARG A 203 23.37 20.25 -10.04
CA ARG A 203 24.52 21.05 -10.43
C ARG A 203 25.80 20.50 -9.79
N VAL A 204 26.83 20.27 -10.60
CA VAL A 204 28.20 20.03 -10.14
C VAL A 204 28.87 21.39 -9.98
N GLU A 205 29.45 21.66 -8.83
CA GLU A 205 30.04 22.96 -8.50
C GLU A 205 31.55 22.86 -8.29
N HIS A 206 32.25 23.91 -8.73
CA HIS A 206 33.64 24.14 -8.39
C HIS A 206 33.82 25.61 -8.04
N GLU A 207 34.37 25.90 -6.87
CA GLU A 207 34.58 27.27 -6.37
C GLU A 207 33.33 28.17 -6.49
N GLY A 208 32.14 27.62 -6.17
CA GLY A 208 30.87 28.34 -6.22
C GLY A 208 30.29 28.56 -7.62
N ARG A 209 30.94 28.04 -8.68
CA ARG A 209 30.48 28.12 -10.06
C ARG A 209 29.98 26.77 -10.57
N ALA A 210 28.98 26.81 -11.46
CA ALA A 210 28.51 25.60 -12.11
C ALA A 210 29.59 25.09 -13.10
N ALA A 211 30.12 23.90 -12.83
CA ALA A 211 31.06 23.19 -13.69
C ALA A 211 30.34 22.22 -14.65
N GLY A 212 29.18 21.71 -14.24
CA GLY A 212 28.36 20.79 -15.03
C GLY A 212 27.04 20.46 -14.36
N VAL A 213 26.35 19.45 -14.93
CA VAL A 213 25.12 18.84 -14.37
C VAL A 213 25.31 17.34 -14.38
N LEU A 214 25.07 16.73 -13.22
CA LEU A 214 24.98 15.28 -13.07
C LEU A 214 23.50 14.89 -13.09
N ALA A 215 23.14 13.91 -13.92
CA ALA A 215 21.79 13.35 -14.01
C ALA A 215 21.83 11.86 -13.73
N LEU A 216 21.05 11.40 -12.74
CA LEU A 216 20.85 9.99 -12.43
C LEU A 216 19.49 9.57 -12.98
N VAL A 217 19.48 8.68 -13.96
CA VAL A 217 18.26 8.12 -14.56
C VAL A 217 17.91 6.83 -13.82
N PHE A 218 16.78 6.85 -13.16
CA PHE A 218 16.31 5.74 -12.34
C PHE A 218 15.73 4.61 -13.20
N ASP A 219 16.06 3.34 -12.88
CA ASP A 219 15.47 2.17 -13.52
C ASP A 219 14.12 1.82 -12.87
N LEU A 220 13.13 2.67 -13.18
CA LEU A 220 11.81 2.59 -12.58
C LEU A 220 11.09 1.28 -12.92
N GLU A 221 11.25 0.76 -14.15
CA GLU A 221 10.62 -0.50 -14.57
C GLU A 221 11.11 -1.67 -13.72
N ARG A 222 12.42 -1.78 -13.54
CA ARG A 222 13.01 -2.84 -12.73
C ARG A 222 12.58 -2.76 -11.27
N GLU A 223 12.62 -1.57 -10.68
CA GLU A 223 12.22 -1.38 -9.28
C GLU A 223 10.73 -1.64 -9.08
N ALA A 224 9.89 -1.16 -9.98
CA ALA A 224 8.46 -1.44 -9.93
C ALA A 224 8.15 -2.93 -10.08
N THR A 225 8.83 -3.63 -11.00
CA THR A 225 8.69 -5.08 -11.19
C THR A 225 9.03 -5.83 -9.90
N LEU A 226 10.15 -5.52 -9.25
CA LEU A 226 10.55 -6.15 -7.98
C LEU A 226 9.55 -5.90 -6.85
N ILE A 227 8.97 -4.70 -6.79
CA ILE A 227 7.93 -4.36 -5.81
C ILE A 227 6.65 -5.14 -6.11
N PHE A 228 6.22 -5.18 -7.36
CA PHE A 228 4.99 -5.84 -7.77
C PHE A 228 5.06 -7.36 -7.62
N GLU A 229 6.14 -8.01 -8.06
CA GLU A 229 6.36 -9.46 -7.91
C GLU A 229 6.30 -9.93 -6.45
N ARG A 230 6.70 -9.05 -5.53
CA ARG A 230 6.72 -9.36 -4.10
C ARG A 230 5.37 -9.14 -3.42
N LEU A 231 4.56 -8.20 -3.91
CA LEU A 231 3.32 -7.77 -3.27
C LEU A 231 2.06 -8.33 -3.95
N ALA A 232 2.06 -8.45 -5.29
CA ALA A 232 0.89 -8.92 -6.03
C ALA A 232 0.73 -10.43 -5.87
N ARG A 233 -0.50 -10.86 -5.63
CA ARG A 233 -0.90 -12.26 -5.74
C ARG A 233 -1.27 -12.58 -7.19
N GLU A 234 -1.49 -13.86 -7.46
CA GLU A 234 -2.02 -14.32 -8.75
C GLU A 234 -3.32 -13.58 -9.08
N ASP A 235 -3.43 -13.08 -10.31
CA ASP A 235 -4.56 -12.29 -10.81
C ASP A 235 -4.75 -10.87 -10.22
N GLU A 236 -3.97 -10.46 -9.23
CA GLU A 236 -3.99 -9.09 -8.74
C GLU A 236 -3.20 -8.14 -9.64
N VAL A 237 -3.71 -6.94 -9.83
CA VAL A 237 -3.04 -5.88 -10.58
C VAL A 237 -2.56 -4.80 -9.63
N LEU A 238 -1.25 -4.54 -9.64
CA LEU A 238 -0.63 -3.40 -8.98
C LEU A 238 -0.16 -2.39 -10.02
N ALA A 239 -0.39 -1.12 -9.77
CA ALA A 239 0.05 -0.05 -10.65
C ALA A 239 0.44 1.21 -9.85
N PHE A 240 1.43 1.95 -10.36
CA PHE A 240 1.67 3.32 -9.94
C PHE A 240 0.93 4.28 -10.88
N VAL A 241 0.35 5.32 -10.32
CA VAL A 241 -0.32 6.39 -11.06
C VAL A 241 0.21 7.75 -10.64
N ASP A 242 0.25 8.68 -11.58
CA ASP A 242 0.65 10.06 -11.34
C ASP A 242 -0.48 10.91 -10.72
N ALA A 243 -0.23 12.22 -10.53
CA ALA A 243 -1.19 13.16 -9.97
C ALA A 243 -2.44 13.38 -10.87
N ASP A 244 -2.34 13.06 -12.16
CA ASP A 244 -3.44 13.13 -13.13
C ASP A 244 -4.19 11.81 -13.29
N ASP A 245 -3.92 10.83 -12.40
CA ASP A 245 -4.43 9.45 -12.45
C ASP A 245 -4.05 8.70 -13.75
N ARG A 246 -2.89 9.03 -14.33
CA ARG A 246 -2.32 8.27 -15.44
C ARG A 246 -1.44 7.15 -14.92
N VAL A 247 -1.58 5.98 -15.49
CA VAL A 247 -0.72 4.84 -15.19
C VAL A 247 0.71 5.16 -15.57
N VAL A 248 1.60 5.10 -14.59
CA VAL A 248 3.05 5.22 -14.78
C VAL A 248 3.60 3.85 -15.16
N LEU A 249 3.33 2.83 -14.34
CA LEU A 249 3.70 1.43 -14.55
C LEU A 249 2.67 0.51 -13.91
N SER A 250 2.57 -0.71 -14.43
CA SER A 250 1.71 -1.77 -13.90
C SER A 250 2.37 -3.13 -14.11
N ASN A 251 2.09 -4.11 -13.23
CA ASN A 251 2.45 -5.51 -13.45
C ASN A 251 1.63 -6.17 -14.56
N ASP A 252 0.56 -5.52 -15.01
CA ASP A 252 -0.28 -5.97 -16.14
C ASP A 252 -0.49 -4.84 -17.15
N ALA A 253 0.52 -4.62 -17.99
CA ALA A 253 0.48 -3.60 -19.03
C ALA A 253 -0.58 -3.88 -20.12
N ALA A 254 -1.10 -5.10 -20.25
CA ALA A 254 -2.16 -5.44 -21.17
C ALA A 254 -3.50 -4.86 -20.71
N ARG A 255 -3.80 -4.95 -19.41
CA ARG A 255 -5.02 -4.39 -18.81
C ARG A 255 -4.84 -2.92 -18.44
N LEU A 256 -3.67 -2.52 -17.93
CA LEU A 256 -3.33 -1.16 -17.51
C LEU A 256 -2.02 -0.67 -18.14
N PRO A 257 -2.06 -0.31 -19.44
CA PRO A 257 -0.86 0.20 -20.13
C PRO A 257 -0.41 1.56 -19.55
N PRO A 258 0.90 1.84 -19.54
CA PRO A 258 1.44 3.16 -19.20
C PRO A 258 0.77 4.28 -20.00
N GLY A 259 0.52 5.42 -19.36
CA GLY A 259 -0.17 6.58 -19.93
C GLY A 259 -1.71 6.48 -19.93
N ARG A 260 -2.30 5.32 -19.68
CA ARG A 260 -3.75 5.18 -19.55
C ARG A 260 -4.27 5.95 -18.35
N ARG A 261 -5.29 6.76 -18.53
CA ARG A 261 -5.95 7.48 -17.44
C ARG A 261 -6.99 6.60 -16.75
N ILE A 262 -6.95 6.56 -15.43
CA ILE A 262 -7.94 5.87 -14.59
C ILE A 262 -9.07 6.85 -14.29
N THR A 263 -10.26 6.57 -14.79
CA THR A 263 -11.43 7.45 -14.66
C THR A 263 -12.26 7.17 -13.39
N ALA A 264 -11.75 6.36 -12.47
CA ALA A 264 -12.43 6.07 -11.21
C ALA A 264 -12.21 7.21 -10.21
N ARG A 265 -13.22 7.47 -9.36
CA ARG A 265 -13.04 8.39 -8.23
C ARG A 265 -11.95 7.86 -7.28
N PRO A 266 -11.20 8.72 -6.58
CA PRO A 266 -10.15 8.29 -5.66
C PRO A 266 -10.62 7.34 -4.54
N ASP A 267 -11.90 7.46 -4.14
CA ASP A 267 -12.58 6.65 -3.12
C ASP A 267 -13.36 5.46 -3.69
N ALA A 268 -13.39 5.29 -5.02
CA ALA A 268 -14.10 4.19 -5.66
C ALA A 268 -13.63 2.83 -5.11
N ALA A 269 -14.59 1.96 -4.82
CA ALA A 269 -14.33 0.61 -4.38
C ALA A 269 -14.31 -0.40 -5.54
N ALA A 270 -14.81 -0.01 -6.71
CA ALA A 270 -14.90 -0.84 -7.90
C ALA A 270 -14.35 -0.14 -9.14
N LEU A 271 -13.66 -0.91 -9.97
CA LEU A 271 -13.18 -0.50 -11.29
C LEU A 271 -13.44 -1.62 -12.30
N ARG A 272 -13.89 -1.26 -13.50
CA ARG A 272 -14.10 -2.23 -14.57
C ARG A 272 -12.93 -2.20 -15.56
N LEU A 273 -12.23 -3.31 -15.68
CA LEU A 273 -11.11 -3.50 -16.60
C LEU A 273 -11.37 -4.72 -17.50
N GLY A 274 -11.26 -4.53 -18.82
CA GLY A 274 -11.43 -5.63 -19.76
C GLY A 274 -12.78 -6.37 -19.64
N GLY A 275 -13.84 -5.69 -19.17
CA GLY A 275 -15.14 -6.31 -18.94
C GLY A 275 -15.32 -6.94 -17.55
N VAL A 276 -14.24 -7.16 -16.79
CA VAL A 276 -14.25 -7.73 -15.44
C VAL A 276 -14.35 -6.62 -14.40
N THR A 277 -15.19 -6.82 -13.40
CA THR A 277 -15.30 -5.92 -12.23
C THR A 277 -14.21 -6.28 -11.22
N HIS A 278 -13.43 -5.29 -10.78
CA HIS A 278 -12.39 -5.45 -9.76
C HIS A 278 -12.75 -4.63 -8.52
N VAL A 279 -12.41 -5.19 -7.37
CA VAL A 279 -12.28 -4.43 -6.12
C VAL A 279 -11.00 -3.62 -6.23
N VAL A 280 -11.03 -2.34 -5.86
CA VAL A 280 -9.87 -1.44 -5.98
C VAL A 280 -9.58 -0.73 -4.68
N ALA A 281 -8.28 -0.61 -4.37
CA ALA A 281 -7.76 0.27 -3.34
C ALA A 281 -6.71 1.20 -3.95
N ARG A 282 -6.78 2.50 -3.59
CA ARG A 282 -5.81 3.53 -3.97
C ARG A 282 -5.16 4.08 -2.71
N ARG A 283 -3.83 4.26 -2.74
CA ARG A 283 -3.06 4.89 -1.66
C ARG A 283 -2.05 5.87 -2.24
N ALA A 284 -2.05 7.08 -1.70
CA ALA A 284 -1.04 8.08 -2.03
C ALA A 284 0.24 7.83 -1.21
N ALA A 285 1.39 8.24 -1.76
CA ALA A 285 2.65 8.20 -1.05
C ALA A 285 2.58 9.01 0.25
N GLN A 286 3.16 8.46 1.31
CA GLN A 286 3.36 9.17 2.57
C GLN A 286 4.74 9.82 2.58
N ALA A 287 4.84 10.99 3.22
CA ALA A 287 6.12 11.68 3.30
C ALA A 287 7.12 10.86 4.12
N TYR A 288 8.27 10.56 3.52
CA TYR A 288 9.42 9.97 4.21
C TYR A 288 10.46 11.07 4.47
N GLN A 289 10.67 11.42 5.73
CA GLN A 289 11.55 12.53 6.13
C GLN A 289 11.27 13.86 5.39
N GLY A 290 10.00 14.14 5.12
CA GLY A 290 9.57 15.33 4.40
C GLY A 290 9.58 15.24 2.87
N TYR A 291 10.09 14.14 2.32
CA TYR A 291 10.06 13.86 0.89
C TYR A 291 8.82 13.05 0.51
N THR A 292 8.08 13.50 -0.48
CA THR A 292 6.82 12.87 -0.96
C THR A 292 6.96 12.17 -2.30
N GLY A 293 8.16 12.11 -2.86
CA GLY A 293 8.37 11.64 -4.22
C GLY A 293 7.71 12.53 -5.29
N PRO A 294 7.50 12.00 -6.49
CA PRO A 294 6.85 12.72 -7.59
C PRO A 294 5.34 12.97 -7.38
N GLY A 295 4.80 12.70 -6.19
CA GLY A 295 3.37 12.86 -5.87
C GLY A 295 2.50 11.71 -6.42
N TRP A 296 3.06 10.53 -6.57
CA TRP A 296 2.38 9.37 -7.11
C TRP A 296 1.53 8.64 -6.06
N ALA A 297 0.62 7.80 -6.57
CA ALA A 297 -0.17 6.87 -5.78
C ALA A 297 -0.01 5.46 -6.33
N ALA A 298 -0.26 4.45 -5.49
CA ALA A 298 -0.41 3.08 -5.95
C ALA A 298 -1.88 2.66 -5.97
N LEU A 299 -2.20 1.81 -6.95
CA LEU A 299 -3.46 1.09 -7.08
C LEU A 299 -3.20 -0.39 -6.88
N ALA A 300 -4.06 -1.05 -6.11
CA ALA A 300 -4.15 -2.51 -6.05
C ALA A 300 -5.57 -2.93 -6.42
N LEU A 301 -5.68 -3.91 -7.30
CA LEU A 301 -6.95 -4.38 -7.84
C LEU A 301 -6.99 -5.90 -7.80
N ALA A 302 -8.13 -6.46 -7.40
CA ALA A 302 -8.41 -7.90 -7.48
C ALA A 302 -9.75 -8.12 -8.21
N PRO A 303 -9.88 -9.15 -9.08
CA PRO A 303 -11.16 -9.51 -9.66
C PRO A 303 -12.20 -9.74 -8.56
N ALA A 304 -13.38 -9.15 -8.69
CA ALA A 304 -14.41 -9.22 -7.65
C ALA A 304 -14.82 -10.67 -7.30
N GLU A 305 -14.81 -11.55 -8.29
CA GLU A 305 -15.12 -12.98 -8.10
C GLU A 305 -14.09 -13.69 -7.20
N LEU A 306 -12.80 -13.31 -7.32
CA LEU A 306 -11.73 -13.86 -6.47
C LEU A 306 -11.70 -13.17 -5.10
N ALA A 307 -11.93 -11.86 -5.06
CA ALA A 307 -11.91 -11.09 -3.83
C ALA A 307 -13.04 -11.48 -2.86
N PHE A 308 -14.17 -11.98 -3.37
CA PHE A 308 -15.34 -12.42 -2.60
C PHE A 308 -15.61 -13.93 -2.69
N GLY A 309 -14.75 -14.72 -3.38
CA GLY A 309 -14.87 -16.15 -3.47
C GLY A 309 -14.57 -16.86 -2.15
N ASP A 310 -14.85 -18.17 -2.09
CA ASP A 310 -14.75 -19.03 -0.88
C ASP A 310 -13.33 -19.25 -0.32
N GLY A 311 -12.38 -18.40 -0.72
CA GLY A 311 -11.01 -18.43 -0.19
C GLY A 311 -10.84 -17.89 1.25
N ALA A 312 -11.92 -17.53 1.94
CA ALA A 312 -11.91 -17.34 3.39
C ALA A 312 -11.73 -18.72 4.05
N GLY A 313 -10.47 -19.15 4.15
CA GLY A 313 -10.06 -20.43 4.69
C GLY A 313 -10.76 -20.73 6.00
N ASP A 314 -10.93 -22.02 6.23
CA ASP A 314 -11.44 -22.67 7.43
C ASP A 314 -10.65 -22.19 8.68
N ALA A 315 -10.88 -20.94 9.05
CA ALA A 315 -10.34 -20.37 10.28
C ALA A 315 -11.19 -20.95 11.41
N GLY A 316 -10.59 -21.92 12.10
CA GLY A 316 -11.18 -22.49 13.31
C GLY A 316 -11.65 -21.38 14.28
N PRO A 317 -12.48 -21.71 15.26
CA PRO A 317 -13.11 -20.74 16.15
C PRO A 317 -12.04 -19.92 16.89
N VAL A 318 -11.84 -18.68 16.46
CA VAL A 318 -10.99 -17.73 17.17
C VAL A 318 -11.83 -17.05 18.22
N ALA A 319 -11.52 -17.28 19.49
CA ALA A 319 -12.10 -16.54 20.60
C ALA A 319 -11.54 -15.09 20.56
N PHE A 320 -12.26 -14.19 19.94
CA PHE A 320 -11.91 -12.77 19.87
C PHE A 320 -12.63 -12.03 21.01
N THR A 321 -11.88 -11.45 21.94
CA THR A 321 -12.40 -10.68 23.07
C THR A 321 -12.37 -9.16 22.85
N GLY A 322 -12.08 -8.68 21.63
CA GLY A 322 -11.97 -7.26 21.30
C GLY A 322 -13.31 -6.61 20.96
N GLU A 323 -13.90 -5.86 21.88
CA GLU A 323 -15.20 -5.18 21.67
C GLU A 323 -15.19 -4.07 20.59
N ASN A 324 -14.03 -3.61 20.12
CA ASN A 324 -13.90 -2.42 19.25
C ASN A 324 -13.60 -2.71 17.77
N VAL A 325 -13.57 -3.96 17.36
CA VAL A 325 -13.16 -4.35 16.00
C VAL A 325 -14.31 -4.28 15.00
N PHE A 326 -15.54 -4.26 15.48
CA PHE A 326 -16.75 -4.35 14.65
C PHE A 326 -17.57 -3.07 14.66
N SER A 327 -18.24 -2.78 13.54
CA SER A 327 -19.18 -1.67 13.48
C SER A 327 -20.26 -1.84 14.55
N GLN A 328 -20.65 -0.75 15.21
CA GLN A 328 -21.69 -0.79 16.21
C GLN A 328 -23.01 -1.34 15.64
N ARG A 329 -23.30 -1.04 14.36
CA ARG A 329 -24.47 -1.57 13.66
C ARG A 329 -24.51 -3.09 13.64
N LEU A 330 -23.38 -3.75 13.33
CA LEU A 330 -23.31 -5.22 13.30
C LEU A 330 -23.53 -5.83 14.70
N ARG A 331 -23.01 -5.19 15.75
CA ARG A 331 -23.21 -5.63 17.14
C ARG A 331 -24.66 -5.49 17.60
N ASP A 332 -25.37 -4.52 17.09
CA ASP A 332 -26.76 -4.24 17.45
C ASP A 332 -27.75 -5.22 16.79
N VAL A 333 -27.42 -5.82 15.64
CA VAL A 333 -28.30 -6.75 14.92
C VAL A 333 -28.77 -7.92 15.78
N PRO A 334 -27.91 -8.72 16.47
CA PRO A 334 -28.38 -9.80 17.34
C PRO A 334 -29.18 -9.30 18.55
N VAL A 335 -28.89 -8.10 19.05
CA VAL A 335 -29.62 -7.51 20.17
C VAL A 335 -31.03 -7.18 19.73
N ARG A 336 -31.21 -6.50 18.61
CA ARG A 336 -32.50 -6.15 18.02
C ARG A 336 -33.30 -7.39 17.63
N ALA A 337 -32.63 -8.43 17.05
CA ALA A 337 -33.28 -9.69 16.73
C ALA A 337 -33.88 -10.36 17.98
N ARG A 338 -33.16 -10.37 19.10
CA ARG A 338 -33.64 -10.89 20.39
C ARG A 338 -34.79 -10.06 20.94
N GLU A 339 -34.79 -8.77 20.74
CA GLU A 339 -35.86 -7.86 21.19
C GLU A 339 -37.16 -8.10 20.41
N ILE A 340 -37.05 -8.26 19.07
CA ILE A 340 -38.18 -8.63 18.23
C ILE A 340 -38.72 -9.99 18.65
N GLN A 341 -37.85 -10.99 18.92
CA GLN A 341 -38.27 -12.32 19.40
C GLN A 341 -39.02 -12.21 20.74
N ARG A 342 -38.56 -11.41 21.70
CA ARG A 342 -39.26 -11.20 22.99
C ARG A 342 -40.63 -10.56 22.82
N ARG A 343 -40.79 -9.65 21.87
CA ARG A 343 -42.10 -9.04 21.54
C ARG A 343 -43.03 -10.11 20.95
N LEU A 344 -42.52 -10.93 20.06
CA LEU A 344 -43.25 -12.02 19.44
C LEU A 344 -43.69 -13.07 20.48
N ASP A 345 -42.83 -13.48 21.39
CA ASP A 345 -43.14 -14.44 22.46
C ASP A 345 -44.25 -13.90 23.36
N ARG A 346 -44.22 -12.60 23.70
CA ARG A 346 -45.29 -11.95 24.47
C ARG A 346 -46.61 -11.93 23.70
N MET A 347 -46.58 -11.66 22.41
CA MET A 347 -47.77 -11.65 21.55
C MET A 347 -48.37 -13.05 21.45
N VAL A 348 -47.55 -14.10 21.26
CA VAL A 348 -47.98 -15.50 21.24
C VAL A 348 -48.57 -15.90 22.59
N TRP A 349 -47.95 -15.50 23.71
CA TRP A 349 -48.46 -15.75 25.05
C TRP A 349 -49.85 -15.12 25.28
N ASN A 350 -50.01 -13.84 24.93
CA ASN A 350 -51.29 -13.14 25.03
C ASN A 350 -52.36 -13.79 24.14
N GLY A 351 -51.99 -14.20 22.92
CA GLY A 351 -52.88 -14.96 22.03
C GLY A 351 -53.39 -16.28 22.65
N ARG A 352 -52.49 -17.01 23.32
CA ARG A 352 -52.87 -18.26 24.05
C ARG A 352 -53.82 -17.96 25.22
N LEU A 353 -53.63 -16.88 25.97
CA LEU A 353 -54.50 -16.51 27.08
C LEU A 353 -55.91 -16.13 26.61
N HIS A 354 -56.02 -15.40 25.51
CA HIS A 354 -57.31 -15.00 24.95
C HIS A 354 -58.08 -16.18 24.31
N GLN A 355 -57.38 -17.21 23.88
CA GLN A 355 -57.99 -18.41 23.28
C GLN A 355 -58.36 -19.49 24.27
N ALA A 356 -58.05 -19.35 25.55
CA ALA A 356 -58.46 -20.31 26.59
C ALA A 356 -59.99 -20.49 26.69
N SER A 357 -60.77 -19.56 26.10
CA SER A 357 -62.22 -19.58 26.03
C SER A 357 -62.81 -20.14 24.71
N GLU A 358 -62.04 -20.21 23.61
CA GLU A 358 -62.46 -20.71 22.29
C GLU A 358 -61.40 -21.63 21.71
N SER A 359 -61.54 -22.95 21.95
CA SER A 359 -60.51 -23.94 21.56
C SER A 359 -60.62 -24.37 20.10
N SER A 360 -59.96 -23.62 19.18
CA SER A 360 -59.65 -24.10 17.84
C SER A 360 -58.25 -24.74 17.84
N ALA A 361 -58.11 -26.00 17.46
CA ALA A 361 -56.84 -26.68 17.30
C ALA A 361 -55.95 -25.95 16.27
N PHE A 362 -56.56 -25.36 15.25
CA PHE A 362 -55.90 -24.56 14.23
C PHE A 362 -55.23 -23.32 14.81
N SER A 363 -55.86 -22.56 15.69
CA SER A 363 -55.29 -21.36 16.29
C SER A 363 -54.09 -21.66 17.18
N ARG A 364 -54.09 -22.83 17.88
CA ARG A 364 -52.92 -23.26 18.65
C ARG A 364 -51.74 -23.61 17.75
N SER A 365 -51.99 -24.41 16.68
CA SER A 365 -50.95 -24.74 15.70
C SER A 365 -50.35 -23.53 15.00
N LEU A 366 -51.19 -22.52 14.67
CA LEU A 366 -50.74 -21.27 14.07
C LEU A 366 -49.84 -20.46 15.01
N LEU A 367 -50.20 -20.33 16.31
CA LEU A 367 -49.36 -19.65 17.30
C LEU A 367 -48.03 -20.40 17.54
N GLU A 368 -48.03 -21.72 17.48
CA GLU A 368 -46.78 -22.53 17.54
C GLU A 368 -45.90 -22.28 16.34
N GLU A 369 -46.44 -22.22 15.12
CA GLU A 369 -45.68 -21.97 13.91
C GLU A 369 -45.13 -20.54 13.86
N ILE A 370 -45.92 -19.54 14.36
CA ILE A 370 -45.42 -18.16 14.54
C ILE A 370 -44.22 -18.13 15.48
N ALA A 371 -44.31 -18.79 16.65
CA ALA A 371 -43.21 -18.86 17.61
C ALA A 371 -41.97 -19.61 17.02
N ALA A 372 -42.20 -20.70 16.30
CA ALA A 372 -41.15 -21.46 15.64
C ALA A 372 -40.41 -20.66 14.55
N THR A 373 -41.18 -19.96 13.71
CA THR A 373 -40.63 -19.09 12.66
C THR A 373 -39.83 -17.93 13.26
N GLY A 374 -40.29 -17.35 14.38
CA GLY A 374 -39.54 -16.33 15.10
C GLY A 374 -38.20 -16.84 15.61
N ARG A 375 -38.15 -18.04 16.20
CA ARG A 375 -36.88 -18.68 16.62
C ARG A 375 -35.95 -18.93 15.44
N ARG A 376 -36.47 -19.51 14.34
CA ARG A 376 -35.66 -19.75 13.13
C ARG A 376 -35.07 -18.45 12.58
N THR A 377 -35.86 -17.36 12.58
CA THR A 377 -35.39 -16.04 12.11
C THR A 377 -34.29 -15.51 13.03
N LYS A 378 -34.49 -15.51 14.35
CA LYS A 378 -33.47 -15.11 15.32
C LYS A 378 -32.18 -15.91 15.15
N ASP A 379 -32.27 -17.25 15.09
CA ASP A 379 -31.12 -18.14 14.93
C ASP A 379 -30.36 -17.88 13.60
N ARG A 380 -31.07 -17.47 12.55
CA ARG A 380 -30.45 -17.10 11.28
C ARG A 380 -29.66 -15.78 11.40
N PHE A 381 -30.21 -14.77 12.09
CA PHE A 381 -29.49 -13.53 12.37
C PHE A 381 -28.25 -13.76 13.22
N GLU A 382 -28.36 -14.56 14.29
CA GLU A 382 -27.22 -14.88 15.16
C GLU A 382 -26.12 -15.63 14.40
N ARG A 383 -26.48 -16.61 13.56
CA ARG A 383 -25.52 -17.36 12.72
C ARG A 383 -24.82 -16.46 11.71
N ALA A 384 -25.57 -15.61 10.99
CA ALA A 384 -25.01 -14.69 10.02
C ALA A 384 -24.00 -13.73 10.67
N SER A 385 -24.37 -13.17 11.83
CA SER A 385 -23.47 -12.30 12.57
C SER A 385 -22.21 -13.04 13.07
N SER A 386 -22.34 -14.26 13.61
CA SER A 386 -21.21 -15.05 14.11
C SER A 386 -20.27 -15.47 12.98
N GLN A 387 -20.81 -15.85 11.82
CA GLN A 387 -20.01 -16.22 10.65
C GLN A 387 -19.21 -15.03 10.14
N LEU A 388 -19.81 -13.85 10.07
CA LEU A 388 -19.10 -12.64 9.68
C LEU A 388 -17.98 -12.29 10.67
N LEU A 389 -18.24 -12.41 11.98
CA LEU A 389 -17.24 -12.19 13.02
C LEU A 389 -16.02 -13.08 12.85
N ALA A 390 -16.23 -14.36 12.55
CA ALA A 390 -15.15 -15.30 12.29
C ALA A 390 -14.34 -14.90 11.04
N THR A 391 -15.02 -14.51 9.96
CA THR A 391 -14.37 -14.06 8.73
C THR A 391 -13.52 -12.80 8.94
N VAL A 392 -14.03 -11.81 9.69
CA VAL A 392 -13.29 -10.60 10.04
C VAL A 392 -12.05 -10.93 10.87
N ALA A 393 -12.17 -11.79 11.87
CA ALA A 393 -11.04 -12.21 12.70
C ALA A 393 -9.94 -12.89 11.87
N ALA A 394 -10.32 -13.81 10.97
CA ALA A 394 -9.38 -14.49 10.06
C ALA A 394 -8.69 -13.49 9.11
N GLY A 395 -9.44 -12.53 8.55
CA GLY A 395 -8.89 -11.47 7.71
C GLY A 395 -7.86 -10.63 8.42
N LEU A 396 -8.13 -10.18 9.65
CA LEU A 396 -7.19 -9.40 10.45
C LEU A 396 -5.90 -10.17 10.79
N GLN A 397 -6.01 -11.49 11.06
CA GLN A 397 -4.84 -12.33 11.30
C GLN A 397 -3.97 -12.47 10.04
N ALA A 398 -4.58 -12.71 8.88
CA ALA A 398 -3.87 -12.79 7.61
C ALA A 398 -3.18 -11.46 7.28
N GLU A 399 -3.82 -10.33 7.54
CA GLU A 399 -3.29 -8.99 7.37
C GLU A 399 -2.09 -8.73 8.30
N ALA A 400 -2.21 -9.05 9.59
CA ALA A 400 -1.13 -8.89 10.56
C ALA A 400 0.10 -9.72 10.18
N ARG A 401 -0.11 -10.95 9.68
CA ARG A 401 0.97 -11.80 9.16
C ARG A 401 1.67 -11.18 7.97
N LEU A 402 0.92 -10.69 6.97
CA LEU A 402 1.48 -10.03 5.79
C LEU A 402 2.33 -8.81 6.19
N LEU A 403 1.82 -7.96 7.08
CA LEU A 403 2.54 -6.78 7.57
C LEU A 403 3.84 -7.15 8.31
N ALA A 404 3.83 -8.23 9.10
CA ALA A 404 5.02 -8.71 9.79
C ALA A 404 6.08 -9.22 8.81
N GLU A 405 5.70 -10.04 7.82
CA GLU A 405 6.59 -10.55 6.77
C GLU A 405 7.23 -9.39 5.99
N LEU A 406 6.42 -8.42 5.55
CA LEU A 406 6.90 -7.24 4.83
C LEU A 406 7.82 -6.34 5.67
N SER A 407 7.56 -6.22 6.97
CA SER A 407 8.41 -5.43 7.88
C SER A 407 9.82 -6.01 7.97
N VAL A 408 9.93 -7.34 8.06
CA VAL A 408 11.22 -8.05 8.06
C VAL A 408 11.95 -7.86 6.74
N ASP A 409 11.24 -7.95 5.63
CA ASP A 409 11.80 -7.77 4.30
C ASP A 409 12.33 -6.35 4.05
N ILE A 410 11.57 -5.34 4.46
CA ILE A 410 12.00 -3.94 4.37
C ILE A 410 13.26 -3.72 5.21
N LEU A 411 13.33 -4.31 6.41
CA LEU A 411 14.51 -4.22 7.27
C LEU A 411 15.72 -4.90 6.65
N ALA A 412 15.54 -6.11 6.10
CA ALA A 412 16.61 -6.86 5.42
C ALA A 412 17.19 -6.07 4.23
N ARG A 413 16.33 -5.50 3.38
CA ARG A 413 16.76 -4.63 2.28
C ARG A 413 17.50 -3.39 2.78
N CYS A 414 16.97 -2.75 3.82
CA CYS A 414 17.60 -1.58 4.43
C CYS A 414 19.02 -1.88 4.91
N LEU A 415 19.23 -3.01 5.59
CA LEU A 415 20.55 -3.42 6.06
C LEU A 415 21.50 -3.77 4.90
N TYR A 416 21.00 -4.40 3.83
CA TYR A 416 21.77 -4.67 2.64
C TYR A 416 22.32 -3.39 1.97
N GLU A 417 21.46 -2.36 1.85
CA GLU A 417 21.87 -1.07 1.29
C GLU A 417 22.93 -0.40 2.18
N ARG A 418 22.76 -0.46 3.51
CA ARG A 418 23.78 0.07 4.45
C ARG A 418 25.12 -0.64 4.33
N ALA A 419 25.12 -1.92 4.10
CA ALA A 419 26.35 -2.65 3.83
C ALA A 419 27.04 -2.19 2.53
N ASN A 420 26.25 -1.87 1.49
CA ASN A 420 26.80 -1.33 0.23
C ASN A 420 27.34 0.09 0.40
N ASP A 421 26.66 0.96 1.15
CA ASP A 421 27.12 2.31 1.46
C ASP A 421 28.52 2.28 2.10
N ILE A 422 28.68 1.48 3.16
CA ILE A 422 29.96 1.36 3.88
C ILE A 422 31.07 0.85 2.96
N ARG A 423 30.79 -0.17 2.14
CA ARG A 423 31.78 -0.71 1.18
C ARG A 423 32.19 0.32 0.13
N TRP A 424 31.24 1.19 -0.27
CA TRP A 424 31.53 2.24 -1.23
C TRP A 424 32.36 3.35 -0.59
N TRP A 425 31.94 3.85 0.57
CA TRP A 425 32.65 4.92 1.28
C TRP A 425 34.05 4.49 1.72
N ALA A 426 34.24 3.25 2.14
CA ALA A 426 35.55 2.74 2.51
C ALA A 426 36.58 2.80 1.34
N ALA A 427 36.12 2.89 0.10
CA ALA A 427 36.96 3.06 -1.07
C ALA A 427 37.19 4.55 -1.46
N ASP A 428 36.59 5.51 -0.72
CA ASP A 428 36.75 6.94 -0.98
C ASP A 428 38.20 7.39 -0.70
N ALA A 429 38.81 8.07 -1.68
CA ALA A 429 40.20 8.52 -1.58
C ALA A 429 40.43 9.49 -0.39
N ALA A 430 39.44 10.30 -0.02
CA ALA A 430 39.54 11.22 1.10
C ALA A 430 39.59 10.47 2.44
N LEU A 431 38.89 9.36 2.58
CA LEU A 431 38.96 8.48 3.79
C LEU A 431 40.27 7.70 3.83
N ALA A 432 40.82 7.34 2.66
CA ALA A 432 42.12 6.64 2.54
C ALA A 432 43.30 7.52 2.92
N THR A 433 43.17 8.85 3.00
CA THR A 433 44.27 9.74 3.41
C THR A 433 44.69 9.55 4.87
N LEU A 434 43.77 9.06 5.72
CA LEU A 434 43.91 8.92 7.18
C LEU A 434 44.25 10.26 7.90
N ASP A 435 44.14 11.40 7.20
CA ASP A 435 44.20 12.71 7.84
C ASP A 435 42.89 12.98 8.61
N ALA A 436 42.99 13.10 9.93
CA ALA A 436 41.83 13.20 10.80
C ALA A 436 40.89 14.39 10.45
N GLY A 437 41.45 15.50 9.95
CA GLY A 437 40.66 16.66 9.53
C GLY A 437 39.81 16.38 8.28
N THR A 438 40.45 15.87 7.24
CA THR A 438 39.82 15.49 5.97
C THR A 438 38.79 14.38 6.18
N VAL A 439 39.16 13.34 6.93
CA VAL A 439 38.26 12.22 7.26
C VAL A 439 37.03 12.73 8.01
N ARG A 440 37.18 13.55 9.05
CA ARG A 440 36.05 14.11 9.82
C ARG A 440 35.11 14.92 8.92
N ALA A 441 35.64 15.79 8.08
CA ALA A 441 34.85 16.62 7.17
C ALA A 441 34.06 15.73 6.18
N THR A 442 34.70 14.67 5.66
CA THR A 442 34.04 13.72 4.74
C THR A 442 32.95 12.94 5.47
N LEU A 443 33.21 12.41 6.66
CA LEU A 443 32.21 11.68 7.47
C LEU A 443 31.02 12.58 7.85
N ALA A 444 31.26 13.83 8.24
CA ALA A 444 30.20 14.79 8.56
C ALA A 444 29.32 15.08 7.36
N ARG A 445 29.92 15.24 6.17
CA ARG A 445 29.19 15.41 4.91
C ARG A 445 28.34 14.16 4.58
N LEU A 446 28.91 12.96 4.64
CA LEU A 446 28.20 11.71 4.42
C LEU A 446 27.03 11.54 5.39
N ASN A 447 27.26 11.76 6.68
CA ASN A 447 26.22 11.66 7.69
C ASN A 447 25.11 12.72 7.54
N GLY A 448 25.41 13.86 6.93
CA GLY A 448 24.42 14.89 6.57
C GLY A 448 23.54 14.48 5.40
N LEU A 449 24.07 13.71 4.44
CA LEU A 449 23.33 13.21 3.29
C LEU A 449 22.52 11.93 3.63
N TYR A 450 23.12 11.02 4.41
CA TYR A 450 22.52 9.73 4.77
C TYR A 450 22.07 9.75 6.24
N THR A 451 20.87 10.23 6.45
CA THR A 451 20.32 10.53 7.79
C THR A 451 20.01 9.31 8.65
N VAL A 452 20.12 8.11 8.08
CA VAL A 452 19.86 6.83 8.77
C VAL A 452 20.95 6.42 9.75
N TYR A 453 22.13 7.04 9.68
CA TYR A 453 23.26 6.72 10.55
C TYR A 453 23.30 7.63 11.78
N ALA A 454 23.39 7.02 12.95
CA ALA A 454 23.59 7.77 14.19
C ALA A 454 24.98 8.41 14.25
N ASN A 455 26.01 7.68 13.82
CA ASN A 455 27.39 8.14 13.74
C ASN A 455 28.17 7.31 12.71
N LEU A 456 29.14 7.89 12.06
CA LEU A 456 30.10 7.23 11.16
C LEU A 456 31.48 7.35 11.78
N LEU A 457 32.24 6.27 11.79
CA LEU A 457 33.56 6.19 12.42
C LEU A 457 34.59 5.64 11.42
N VAL A 458 35.80 6.17 11.47
CA VAL A 458 36.99 5.55 10.86
C VAL A 458 37.96 5.23 12.00
N PHE A 459 38.49 4.01 11.97
CA PHE A 459 39.45 3.52 12.97
C PHE A 459 40.65 2.86 12.27
N ASP A 460 41.80 2.86 12.96
CA ASP A 460 43.03 2.25 12.47
C ASP A 460 43.04 0.72 12.66
N THR A 461 44.11 0.07 12.22
CA THR A 461 44.30 -1.39 12.34
C THR A 461 44.46 -1.89 13.79
N GLN A 462 44.54 -1.00 14.78
CA GLN A 462 44.52 -1.30 16.21
C GLN A 462 43.14 -1.05 16.82
N GLY A 463 42.13 -0.68 16.00
CA GLY A 463 40.79 -0.37 16.48
C GLY A 463 40.64 1.00 17.14
N ARG A 464 41.64 1.89 17.02
CA ARG A 464 41.60 3.23 17.59
C ARG A 464 40.84 4.16 16.61
N VAL A 465 39.83 4.86 17.14
CA VAL A 465 39.03 5.80 16.34
C VAL A 465 39.85 7.03 15.95
N LEU A 466 40.01 7.24 14.63
CA LEU A 466 40.70 8.37 14.03
C LEU A 466 39.81 9.61 13.90
N ALA A 467 38.56 9.38 13.49
CA ALA A 467 37.58 10.47 13.32
C ALA A 467 36.14 9.91 13.45
N ALA A 468 35.22 10.80 13.84
CA ALA A 468 33.80 10.55 13.95
C ALA A 468 32.97 11.66 13.28
N SER A 469 31.78 11.32 12.72
CA SER A 469 30.93 12.26 12.03
C SER A 469 30.15 13.21 12.96
N ARG A 470 29.75 12.73 14.14
CA ARG A 470 28.92 13.50 15.11
C ARG A 470 29.49 13.54 16.50
N ASP A 471 29.87 12.41 17.07
CA ASP A 471 30.38 12.32 18.44
C ASP A 471 31.91 12.26 18.45
N ALA A 472 32.52 13.42 18.53
CA ALA A 472 33.99 13.54 18.66
C ALA A 472 34.51 12.97 19.97
N GLY A 473 33.67 12.74 20.98
CA GLY A 473 34.06 12.18 22.27
C GLY A 473 34.55 10.72 22.21
N VAL A 474 34.33 10.03 21.09
CA VAL A 474 34.84 8.67 20.83
C VAL A 474 36.20 8.67 20.14
N GLU A 475 36.67 9.80 19.60
CA GLU A 475 37.96 9.89 18.92
C GLU A 475 39.13 9.60 19.86
N GLY A 476 40.11 8.90 19.38
CA GLY A 476 41.27 8.47 20.14
C GLY A 476 41.01 7.27 21.06
N ARG A 477 39.75 6.84 21.22
CA ARG A 477 39.41 5.62 22.00
C ARG A 477 39.66 4.39 21.16
N THR A 478 40.07 3.29 21.78
CA THR A 478 40.14 1.98 21.14
C THR A 478 38.83 1.24 21.35
N LEU A 479 38.25 0.76 20.25
CA LEU A 479 37.02 -0.01 20.25
C LEU A 479 37.34 -1.48 20.59
N ALA A 480 36.77 -1.98 21.69
CA ALA A 480 36.97 -3.36 22.16
C ALA A 480 35.88 -4.33 21.65
N ASN A 481 35.07 -3.92 20.70
CA ASN A 481 33.95 -4.72 20.23
C ASN A 481 34.46 -5.89 19.33
N PRO A 482 33.92 -7.12 19.47
CA PRO A 482 34.36 -8.28 18.68
C PRO A 482 34.31 -8.06 17.15
N TRP A 483 33.28 -7.34 16.67
CA TRP A 483 33.11 -7.05 15.25
C TRP A 483 34.24 -6.19 14.64
N VAL A 484 34.98 -5.43 15.48
CA VAL A 484 36.15 -4.66 15.02
C VAL A 484 37.24 -5.60 14.55
N ALA A 485 37.49 -6.67 15.30
CA ALA A 485 38.46 -7.70 14.92
C ALA A 485 38.06 -8.43 13.65
N GLU A 486 36.73 -8.68 13.48
CA GLU A 486 36.19 -9.29 12.24
C GLU A 486 36.38 -8.38 11.02
N CYS A 487 36.23 -7.07 11.18
CA CYS A 487 36.48 -6.11 10.10
C CYS A 487 37.96 -6.00 9.69
N LEU A 488 38.88 -6.32 10.60
CA LEU A 488 40.32 -6.22 10.38
C LEU A 488 40.94 -7.55 9.88
N ALA A 489 40.22 -8.66 9.98
CA ALA A 489 40.62 -9.98 9.48
C ALA A 489 40.39 -10.12 7.98
#